data_e324d51e39a3b25bb0da25563dc70e5f
#
_entry.id   e324d51e39a3b25bb0da25563dc70e5f
#
_cell.length_a   1.000
_cell.length_b   1.000
_cell.length_c   1.000
_cell.angle_alpha   90.00
_cell.angle_beta   90.00
_cell.angle_gamma   90.00
#
_symmetry.space_group_name_H-M   'P 1'
#
loop_
_entity.id
_entity.type
_entity.pdbx_description
1 polymer ?
#
loop_
_entity_poly.entity_id
_entity_poly.type
_entity_poly.pdbx_seq_one_letter_code
_entity_poly.pdbx_strand_id
1 'polypeptide(L)'
;MPAREIFSVRLGKKPQEDITTWQHCWAEFFLPGYGWVPVDPADVRKAMLVEKLELKDAKTKEYRDYFWGGIDPYRVVIAQGRDVILNPPQKGAPLNSFGYPYAEVGGKPLDFYDPASFVYRITYRETVKK
;
A
#
# COMPACT_ATOMS: atom_id res chain seq x y z
N MET A 1 -16.99 1.00 -14.87
CA MET A 1 -16.73 -0.01 -13.81
C MET A 1 -16.13 0.73 -12.62
N PRO A 2 -16.73 0.65 -11.42
CA PRO A 2 -16.15 1.29 -10.23
C PRO A 2 -14.77 0.71 -9.92
N ALA A 3 -13.85 1.59 -9.52
CA ALA A 3 -12.49 1.21 -9.08
C ALA A 3 -12.09 2.07 -7.88
N ARG A 4 -11.17 1.55 -7.04
CA ARG A 4 -10.62 2.28 -5.89
C ARG A 4 -9.16 1.94 -5.66
N GLU A 5 -8.42 2.87 -5.09
CA GLU A 5 -7.07 2.65 -4.60
C GLU A 5 -7.11 2.10 -3.17
N ILE A 6 -6.19 1.19 -2.87
CA ILE A 6 -5.96 0.67 -1.52
C ILE A 6 -4.53 1.03 -1.11
N PHE A 7 -4.40 1.66 0.04
CA PHE A 7 -3.11 2.03 0.64
C PHE A 7 -2.83 1.13 1.83
N SER A 8 -1.61 0.65 1.90
CA SER A 8 -1.20 -0.35 2.90
C SER A 8 0.25 -0.20 3.31
N VAL A 9 0.62 -0.94 4.34
CA VAL A 9 2.01 -1.26 4.67
C VAL A 9 2.18 -2.78 4.66
N ARG A 10 3.31 -3.26 4.13
CA ARG A 10 3.64 -4.69 4.17
C ARG A 10 4.07 -5.09 5.57
N LEU A 11 3.68 -6.29 6.00
CA LEU A 11 4.15 -6.87 7.25
C LEU A 11 5.62 -7.27 7.14
N GLY A 12 6.32 -7.24 8.28
CA GLY A 12 7.70 -7.70 8.40
C GLY A 12 7.82 -9.21 8.18
N LYS A 13 9.03 -9.64 7.85
CA LYS A 13 9.40 -11.06 7.64
C LYS A 13 10.14 -11.66 8.84
N LYS A 14 10.52 -10.82 9.80
CA LYS A 14 11.21 -11.20 11.04
C LYS A 14 10.34 -10.83 12.22
N PRO A 15 10.53 -11.46 13.40
CA PRO A 15 9.74 -11.16 14.59
C PRO A 15 9.72 -9.70 15.03
N GLN A 16 10.76 -8.94 14.65
CA GLN A 16 10.81 -7.49 14.79
C GLN A 16 11.58 -6.91 13.60
N GLU A 17 11.00 -5.91 12.94
CA GLU A 17 11.60 -5.32 11.75
C GLU A 17 11.17 -3.85 11.57
N ASP A 18 12.10 -3.01 11.08
CA ASP A 18 11.77 -1.66 10.61
C ASP A 18 11.14 -1.77 9.22
N ILE A 19 9.89 -1.36 9.11
CA ILE A 19 9.11 -1.39 7.88
C ILE A 19 8.76 0.03 7.40
N THR A 20 9.53 1.02 7.81
CA THR A 20 9.28 2.45 7.53
C THR A 20 9.14 2.74 6.03
N THR A 21 9.82 2.00 5.17
CA THR A 21 9.77 2.17 3.71
C THR A 21 8.94 1.11 2.98
N TRP A 22 8.08 0.39 3.69
CA TRP A 22 7.34 -0.75 3.14
C TRP A 22 5.89 -0.42 2.76
N GLN A 23 5.60 0.85 2.55
CA GLN A 23 4.31 1.27 2.00
C GLN A 23 4.09 0.62 0.63
N HIS A 24 2.84 0.27 0.37
CA HIS A 24 2.42 -0.32 -0.89
C HIS A 24 0.97 0.03 -1.19
N CYS A 25 0.64 0.12 -2.46
CA CYS A 25 -0.73 0.34 -2.90
C CYS A 25 -1.06 -0.60 -4.05
N TRP A 26 -2.35 -0.91 -4.17
CA TRP A 26 -2.92 -1.62 -5.31
C TRP A 26 -4.27 -1.04 -5.67
N ALA A 27 -4.86 -1.51 -6.75
CA ALA A 27 -6.21 -1.14 -7.12
C ALA A 27 -7.19 -2.31 -6.91
N GLU A 28 -8.46 -1.95 -6.70
CA GLU A 28 -9.55 -2.89 -6.77
C GLU A 28 -10.60 -2.37 -7.75
N PHE A 29 -11.22 -3.27 -8.49
CA PHE A 29 -12.37 -2.97 -9.34
C PHE A 29 -13.60 -3.77 -8.86
N PHE A 30 -14.78 -3.19 -9.04
CA PHE A 30 -16.01 -3.86 -8.65
C PHE A 30 -16.53 -4.74 -9.78
N LEU A 31 -16.65 -6.05 -9.50
CA LEU A 31 -17.23 -7.03 -10.42
C LEU A 31 -18.63 -7.43 -9.91
N PRO A 32 -19.71 -7.14 -10.66
CA PRO A 32 -21.06 -7.54 -10.26
C PRO A 32 -21.16 -9.04 -9.98
N GLY A 33 -21.76 -9.39 -8.84
CA GLY A 33 -21.90 -10.79 -8.38
C GLY A 33 -20.69 -11.34 -7.61
N TYR A 34 -19.52 -10.66 -7.66
CA TYR A 34 -18.30 -11.09 -6.95
C TYR A 34 -17.81 -10.07 -5.91
N GLY A 35 -18.08 -8.77 -6.12
CA GLY A 35 -17.62 -7.72 -5.24
C GLY A 35 -16.31 -7.07 -5.72
N TRP A 36 -15.48 -6.62 -4.78
CA TRP A 36 -14.21 -5.95 -5.07
C TRP A 36 -13.11 -6.96 -5.35
N VAL A 37 -12.49 -6.84 -6.52
CA VAL A 37 -11.45 -7.73 -7.03
C VAL A 37 -10.12 -6.98 -7.05
N PRO A 38 -9.08 -7.44 -6.33
CA PRO A 38 -7.79 -6.76 -6.30
C PRO A 38 -6.99 -7.00 -7.58
N VAL A 39 -6.18 -5.99 -7.94
CA VAL A 39 -5.16 -6.08 -9.00
C VAL A 39 -3.90 -5.34 -8.57
N ASP A 40 -2.75 -6.00 -8.66
CA ASP A 40 -1.47 -5.43 -8.25
C ASP A 40 -0.40 -5.54 -9.34
N PRO A 41 -0.46 -4.70 -10.38
CA PRO A 41 0.55 -4.69 -11.44
C PRO A 41 1.93 -4.24 -10.95
N ALA A 42 1.99 -3.51 -9.83
CA ALA A 42 3.27 -3.06 -9.26
C ALA A 42 4.07 -4.24 -8.70
N ASP A 43 3.43 -5.22 -8.05
CA ASP A 43 4.12 -6.41 -7.57
C ASP A 43 4.52 -7.34 -8.72
N VAL A 44 3.74 -7.44 -9.76
CA VAL A 44 4.17 -8.12 -11.00
C VAL A 44 5.45 -7.49 -11.53
N ARG A 45 5.47 -6.15 -11.66
CA ARG A 45 6.66 -5.43 -12.15
C ARG A 45 7.86 -5.60 -11.21
N LYS A 46 7.64 -5.55 -9.90
CA LYS A 46 8.68 -5.78 -8.91
C LYS A 46 9.29 -7.16 -9.04
N ALA A 47 8.47 -8.20 -9.17
CA ALA A 47 8.95 -9.58 -9.38
C ALA A 47 9.79 -9.70 -10.67
N MET A 48 9.32 -9.11 -11.77
CA MET A 48 10.08 -9.07 -13.03
C MET A 48 11.46 -8.42 -12.86
N LEU A 49 11.54 -7.30 -12.15
CA LEU A 49 12.81 -6.59 -11.94
C LEU A 49 13.77 -7.38 -11.04
N VAL A 50 13.26 -7.97 -9.96
CA VAL A 50 14.08 -8.73 -8.99
C VAL A 50 14.62 -10.01 -9.63
N GLU A 51 13.79 -10.71 -10.40
CA GLU A 51 14.13 -11.99 -11.01
C GLU A 51 14.65 -11.85 -12.44
N LYS A 52 14.77 -10.62 -12.97
CA LYS A 52 15.22 -10.31 -14.34
C LYS A 52 14.38 -11.00 -15.41
N LEU A 53 13.06 -11.00 -15.22
CA LEU A 53 12.11 -11.62 -16.15
C LEU A 53 11.63 -10.65 -17.22
N GLU A 54 11.33 -11.23 -18.40
CA GLU A 54 10.67 -10.53 -19.51
C GLU A 54 9.14 -10.70 -19.45
N LEU A 55 8.40 -9.85 -20.14
CA LEU A 55 6.93 -9.92 -20.20
C LEU A 55 6.40 -11.25 -20.73
N LYS A 56 7.16 -11.89 -21.62
CA LYS A 56 6.81 -13.15 -22.29
C LYS A 56 7.12 -14.41 -21.48
N ASP A 57 7.86 -14.28 -20.38
CA ASP A 57 8.28 -15.42 -19.58
C ASP A 57 7.08 -16.08 -18.89
N ALA A 58 7.09 -17.40 -18.82
CA ALA A 58 6.03 -18.17 -18.17
C ALA A 58 5.84 -17.74 -16.70
N LYS A 59 6.93 -17.50 -16.00
CA LYS A 59 6.91 -17.05 -14.62
C LYS A 59 6.28 -15.65 -14.44
N THR A 60 6.49 -14.76 -15.40
CA THR A 60 5.78 -13.45 -15.41
C THR A 60 4.28 -13.65 -15.57
N LYS A 61 3.87 -14.61 -16.40
CA LYS A 61 2.45 -14.95 -16.54
C LYS A 61 1.86 -15.47 -15.22
N GLU A 62 2.58 -16.33 -14.48
CA GLU A 62 2.15 -16.84 -13.17
C GLU A 62 1.93 -15.70 -12.17
N TYR A 63 2.87 -14.73 -12.08
CA TYR A 63 2.69 -13.54 -11.25
C TYR A 63 1.48 -12.70 -11.67
N ARG A 64 1.28 -12.49 -12.97
CA ARG A 64 0.12 -11.76 -13.49
C ARG A 64 -1.19 -12.46 -13.15
N ASP A 65 -1.25 -13.77 -13.32
CA ASP A 65 -2.44 -14.57 -13.02
C ASP A 65 -2.75 -14.54 -11.51
N TYR A 66 -1.72 -14.58 -10.66
CA TYR A 66 -1.89 -14.48 -9.20
C TYR A 66 -2.38 -13.08 -8.77
N PHE A 67 -1.73 -12.02 -9.25
CA PHE A 67 -2.08 -10.64 -8.87
C PHE A 67 -3.26 -10.04 -9.65
N TRP A 68 -3.90 -10.84 -10.48
CA TRP A 68 -5.19 -10.56 -11.10
C TRP A 68 -6.29 -11.29 -10.33
N GLY A 69 -6.83 -10.64 -9.30
CA GLY A 69 -7.85 -11.21 -8.43
C GLY A 69 -7.33 -11.80 -7.13
N GLY A 70 -6.01 -11.82 -6.92
CA GLY A 70 -5.35 -12.26 -5.70
C GLY A 70 -4.45 -11.20 -5.09
N ILE A 71 -4.32 -11.24 -3.77
CA ILE A 71 -3.38 -10.42 -2.99
C ILE A 71 -2.83 -11.28 -1.86
N ASP A 72 -1.54 -11.13 -1.53
CA ASP A 72 -0.96 -11.84 -0.40
C ASP A 72 -1.48 -11.28 0.95
N PRO A 73 -1.55 -12.13 2.01
CA PRO A 73 -2.12 -11.72 3.30
C PRO A 73 -1.17 -10.88 4.18
N TYR A 74 0.06 -10.64 3.72
CA TYR A 74 1.09 -9.96 4.51
C TYR A 74 1.05 -8.43 4.33
N ARG A 75 -0.15 -7.86 4.48
CA ARG A 75 -0.42 -6.43 4.30
C ARG A 75 -1.44 -5.94 5.31
N VAL A 76 -1.24 -4.74 5.81
CA VAL A 76 -2.22 -4.01 6.64
C VAL A 76 -2.76 -2.86 5.81
N VAL A 77 -4.06 -2.86 5.53
CA VAL A 77 -4.73 -1.74 4.88
C VAL A 77 -4.77 -0.56 5.83
N ILE A 78 -4.33 0.60 5.35
CA ILE A 78 -4.35 1.88 6.08
C ILE A 78 -5.55 2.71 5.63
N ALA A 79 -5.76 2.82 4.32
CA ALA A 79 -6.85 3.60 3.74
C ALA A 79 -7.30 3.03 2.40
N GLN A 80 -8.49 3.42 1.97
CA GLN A 80 -9.03 3.07 0.67
C GLN A 80 -9.73 4.27 0.02
N GLY A 81 -9.64 4.36 -1.29
CA GLY A 81 -10.26 5.40 -2.08
C GLY A 81 -9.56 6.75 -1.97
N ARG A 82 -10.26 7.79 -2.36
CA ARG A 82 -9.80 9.18 -2.45
C ARG A 82 -10.63 10.08 -1.53
N ASP A 83 -10.25 11.35 -1.48
CA ASP A 83 -10.94 12.39 -0.69
C ASP A 83 -11.03 12.03 0.81
N VAL A 84 -9.93 11.46 1.34
CA VAL A 84 -9.84 10.98 2.71
C VAL A 84 -9.83 12.16 3.69
N ILE A 85 -10.75 12.15 4.64
CA ILE A 85 -10.77 13.07 5.78
C ILE A 85 -10.27 12.32 7.00
N LEU A 86 -9.23 12.84 7.64
CA LEU A 86 -8.62 12.25 8.82
C LEU A 86 -9.45 12.48 10.10
N ASN A 87 -9.11 11.81 11.17
CA ASN A 87 -9.68 12.04 12.49
C ASN A 87 -8.55 12.22 13.54
N PRO A 88 -8.32 13.42 14.06
CA PRO A 88 -9.00 14.68 13.74
C PRO A 88 -8.78 15.14 12.30
N PRO A 89 -9.72 15.92 11.71
CA PRO A 89 -9.61 16.32 10.32
C PRO A 89 -8.41 17.25 10.09
N GLN A 90 -7.77 17.09 8.94
CA GLN A 90 -6.75 18.01 8.45
C GLN A 90 -7.36 19.39 8.15
N LYS A 91 -6.54 20.44 8.21
CA LYS A 91 -6.97 21.80 7.84
C LYS A 91 -7.03 22.05 6.34
N GLY A 92 -6.25 21.29 5.58
CA GLY A 92 -6.22 21.35 4.12
C GLY A 92 -7.38 20.61 3.46
N ALA A 93 -7.30 20.46 2.13
CA ALA A 93 -8.25 19.68 1.35
C ALA A 93 -8.23 18.19 1.75
N PRO A 94 -9.30 17.42 1.44
CA PRO A 94 -9.28 15.97 1.55
C PRO A 94 -8.08 15.36 0.83
N LEU A 95 -7.53 14.28 1.39
CA LEU A 95 -6.31 13.66 0.86
C LEU A 95 -6.65 12.72 -0.30
N ASN A 96 -5.97 12.88 -1.43
CA ASN A 96 -6.09 11.95 -2.55
C ASN A 96 -5.45 10.59 -2.29
N SER A 97 -4.56 10.53 -1.30
CA SER A 97 -3.86 9.30 -0.91
C SER A 97 -3.52 9.34 0.58
N PHE A 98 -3.60 8.22 1.26
CA PHE A 98 -3.18 8.10 2.66
C PHE A 98 -2.48 6.76 2.87
N GLY A 99 -1.22 6.69 2.42
CA GLY A 99 -0.32 5.53 2.59
C GLY A 99 0.92 5.83 3.43
N TYR A 100 1.09 7.11 3.79
CA TYR A 100 2.20 7.62 4.61
C TYR A 100 1.66 8.36 5.82
N PRO A 101 2.42 8.47 6.93
CA PRO A 101 2.03 9.31 8.06
C PRO A 101 1.77 10.75 7.61
N TYR A 102 0.80 11.40 8.22
CA TYR A 102 0.42 12.77 7.93
C TYR A 102 0.60 13.65 9.16
N ALA A 103 1.16 14.82 8.98
CA ALA A 103 1.26 15.84 10.02
C ALA A 103 1.17 17.24 9.41
N GLU A 104 0.68 18.19 10.20
CA GLU A 104 0.60 19.61 9.86
C GLU A 104 1.29 20.46 10.94
N VAL A 105 2.02 21.49 10.51
CA VAL A 105 2.55 22.53 11.38
C VAL A 105 2.07 23.88 10.89
N GLY A 106 1.40 24.64 11.76
CA GLY A 106 0.81 25.94 11.37
C GLY A 106 -0.24 25.85 10.26
N GLY A 107 -0.92 24.69 10.10
CA GLY A 107 -1.91 24.45 9.06
C GLY A 107 -1.32 24.10 7.68
N LYS A 108 -0.02 23.83 7.61
CA LYS A 108 0.66 23.38 6.39
C LYS A 108 1.08 21.92 6.56
N PRO A 109 0.78 21.03 5.58
CA PRO A 109 1.22 19.65 5.64
C PRO A 109 2.75 19.57 5.55
N LEU A 110 3.35 18.64 6.31
CA LEU A 110 4.74 18.28 6.19
C LEU A 110 4.93 17.30 5.03
N ASP A 111 6.05 17.41 4.34
CA ASP A 111 6.40 16.49 3.25
C ASP A 111 6.99 15.20 3.84
N PHE A 112 6.26 14.09 3.74
CA PHE A 112 6.72 12.79 4.21
C PHE A 112 7.84 12.18 3.36
N TYR A 113 8.15 12.75 2.20
CA TYR A 113 9.30 12.38 1.38
C TYR A 113 10.57 13.18 1.71
N ASP A 114 10.42 14.26 2.48
CA ASP A 114 11.56 15.07 2.92
C ASP A 114 11.95 14.73 4.38
N PRO A 115 13.00 13.92 4.60
CA PRO A 115 13.44 13.57 5.97
C PRO A 115 13.99 14.75 6.77
N ALA A 116 14.25 15.91 6.15
CA ALA A 116 14.63 17.11 6.88
C ALA A 116 13.43 17.80 7.52
N SER A 117 12.24 17.66 6.94
CA SER A 117 11.01 18.27 7.46
C SER A 117 10.14 17.31 8.24
N PHE A 118 10.16 16.01 7.92
CA PHE A 118 9.31 15.02 8.56
C PHE A 118 9.99 13.66 8.72
N VAL A 119 10.34 13.31 9.95
CA VAL A 119 10.91 12.00 10.30
C VAL A 119 9.86 11.14 11.00
N TYR A 120 9.69 9.92 10.52
CA TYR A 120 8.83 8.92 11.15
C TYR A 120 9.46 7.53 11.09
N ARG A 121 8.95 6.62 11.91
CA ARG A 121 9.36 5.21 11.90
C ARG A 121 8.14 4.32 12.06
N ILE A 122 8.08 3.25 11.26
CA ILE A 122 7.09 2.18 11.38
C ILE A 122 7.84 0.89 11.73
N THR A 123 7.43 0.27 12.84
CA THR A 123 8.03 -0.98 13.32
C THR A 123 6.99 -2.09 13.31
N TYR A 124 7.32 -3.19 12.68
CA TYR A 124 6.60 -4.46 12.81
C TYR A 124 7.08 -5.24 14.01
N ARG A 125 6.16 -5.85 14.74
CA ARG A 125 6.47 -6.76 15.84
C ARG A 125 5.43 -7.89 15.90
N GLU A 126 5.91 -9.13 15.88
CA GLU A 126 5.07 -10.28 16.16
C GLU A 126 4.69 -10.34 17.64
N THR A 127 3.41 -10.59 17.91
CA THR A 127 2.92 -10.88 19.25
C THR A 127 2.37 -12.29 19.28
N VAL A 128 2.96 -13.15 20.10
CA VAL A 128 2.41 -14.48 20.36
C VAL A 128 1.20 -14.31 21.28
N LYS A 129 0.02 -14.75 20.86
CA LYS A 129 -1.09 -14.88 21.80
C LYS A 129 -0.69 -15.91 22.86
N LYS A 130 -0.63 -15.47 24.13
CA LYS A 130 -0.57 -16.38 25.27
C LYS A 130 -1.89 -17.08 25.45
#